data_69e7e9af55ed1484fc1208c09bd21d47
#
_entry.id   69e7e9af55ed1484fc1208c09bd21d47
#
_cell.length_a   1.000
_cell.length_b   1.000
_cell.length_c   1.000
_cell.angle_alpha   90.00
_cell.angle_beta   90.00
_cell.angle_gamma   90.00
#
_symmetry.space_group_name_H-M   'P 1'
#
loop_
_entity.id
_entity.type
_entity.pdbx_description
1 polymer ?
#
loop_
_entity_poly.entity_id
_entity_poly.type
_entity_poly.pdbx_seq_one_letter_code
_entity_poly.pdbx_strand_id
1 'polypeptide(L)'
;RSSHSPNTVIAVAIAAAVSVALPGFLVGGLSVQIRGEFGVAEGRYGWAMSTYFLAATAGAIVLGRLAQVIGPRRQLTLALLGAAVVDLCIALFANEFGYLIAFLAIAGLCNAAAQTAVNLGLAQAGLPRLGLALAVKQSGMPAASMLSGLAVPVIALTLGWRWAFVGAATVALIAVVGVQQTISSSAPQPTTEKAPSQSPLNALVIAGVAAMFLSFGAGALNAWVVESGVDAGLGKGTAGLMLSIGAALGIAIRVGWGMRLDRMSWHPFVIAGVMVFGGAIGAIGLTGRSATTHIIATVVAFSGGWIWPVFLNFGVVRENEGNAASATGVTQTGVYLGVFIAPLTAGAIIERSGYPMMWTITAIAMAVGGILMLRVSERF
;
A
#
# COMPACT_ATOMS: atom_id res chain seq x y z
N ARG A 1 -18.73 -23.80 -9.81
CA ARG A 1 -17.31 -23.85 -10.22
C ARG A 1 -17.12 -22.72 -11.24
N SER A 2 -16.23 -21.78 -11.01
CA SER A 2 -15.93 -20.70 -11.95
C SER A 2 -15.34 -21.31 -13.22
N SER A 3 -15.91 -20.96 -14.39
CA SER A 3 -15.42 -21.40 -15.72
C SER A 3 -14.10 -20.73 -16.10
N HIS A 4 -13.56 -19.87 -15.26
CA HIS A 4 -12.37 -19.07 -15.53
C HIS A 4 -11.10 -19.67 -14.95
N SER A 5 -9.98 -19.47 -15.66
CA SER A 5 -8.67 -19.94 -15.19
C SER A 5 -8.27 -19.24 -13.87
N PRO A 6 -7.53 -19.91 -12.97
CA PRO A 6 -7.01 -19.31 -11.75
C PRO A 6 -6.25 -17.99 -12.00
N ASN A 7 -5.50 -17.92 -13.10
CA ASN A 7 -4.75 -16.72 -13.48
C ASN A 7 -5.65 -15.53 -13.79
N THR A 8 -6.80 -15.75 -14.43
CA THR A 8 -7.77 -14.69 -14.73
C THR A 8 -8.37 -14.11 -13.43
N VAL A 9 -8.73 -14.98 -12.47
CA VAL A 9 -9.26 -14.54 -11.18
C VAL A 9 -8.22 -13.70 -10.42
N ILE A 10 -6.96 -14.13 -10.40
CA ILE A 10 -5.87 -13.41 -9.74
C ILE A 10 -5.62 -12.06 -10.44
N ALA A 11 -5.58 -12.02 -11.78
CA ALA A 11 -5.37 -10.79 -12.54
C ALA A 11 -6.46 -9.75 -12.26
N VAL A 12 -7.74 -10.17 -12.23
CA VAL A 12 -8.86 -9.28 -11.90
C VAL A 12 -8.78 -8.80 -10.45
N ALA A 13 -8.38 -9.66 -9.51
CA ALA A 13 -8.19 -9.29 -8.12
C ALA A 13 -7.07 -8.23 -7.96
N ILE A 14 -5.97 -8.35 -8.72
CA ILE A 14 -4.89 -7.35 -8.74
C ILE A 14 -5.41 -6.04 -9.35
N ALA A 15 -6.06 -6.09 -10.50
CA ALA A 15 -6.60 -4.91 -11.16
C ALA A 15 -7.57 -4.14 -10.25
N ALA A 16 -8.46 -4.85 -9.55
CA ALA A 16 -9.36 -4.26 -8.58
C ALA A 16 -8.60 -3.63 -7.39
N ALA A 17 -7.58 -4.31 -6.84
CA ALA A 17 -6.77 -3.80 -5.74
C ALA A 17 -5.96 -2.56 -6.15
N VAL A 18 -5.42 -2.53 -7.37
CA VAL A 18 -4.72 -1.36 -7.94
C VAL A 18 -5.67 -0.19 -8.10
N SER A 19 -6.85 -0.41 -8.70
CA SER A 19 -7.82 0.64 -8.99
C SER A 19 -8.21 1.43 -7.74
N VAL A 20 -8.54 0.72 -6.66
CA VAL A 20 -8.95 1.38 -5.41
C VAL A 20 -7.78 1.97 -4.63
N ALA A 21 -6.55 1.51 -4.84
CA ALA A 21 -5.37 2.06 -4.23
C ALA A 21 -4.88 3.35 -4.93
N LEU A 22 -5.11 3.48 -6.23
CA LEU A 22 -4.62 4.59 -7.04
C LEU A 22 -4.89 5.98 -6.44
N PRO A 23 -6.10 6.35 -5.98
CA PRO A 23 -6.35 7.70 -5.46
C PRO A 23 -5.40 8.08 -4.31
N GLY A 24 -5.18 7.15 -3.37
CA GLY A 24 -4.29 7.36 -2.24
C GLY A 24 -2.82 7.53 -2.64
N PHE A 25 -2.37 6.80 -3.68
CA PHE A 25 -0.99 6.88 -4.16
C PHE A 25 -0.76 8.03 -5.14
N LEU A 26 -1.76 8.41 -5.94
CA LEU A 26 -1.68 9.57 -6.85
C LEU A 26 -1.37 10.86 -6.10
N VAL A 27 -1.93 11.07 -4.91
CA VAL A 27 -1.58 12.25 -4.10
C VAL A 27 -0.10 12.26 -3.72
N GLY A 28 0.54 11.13 -3.46
CA GLY A 28 1.99 11.07 -3.21
C GLY A 28 2.81 11.37 -4.47
N GLY A 29 2.52 10.71 -5.58
CA GLY A 29 3.22 10.91 -6.85
C GLY A 29 3.04 12.30 -7.46
N LEU A 30 1.86 12.88 -7.29
CA LEU A 30 1.46 14.19 -7.84
C LEU A 30 1.59 15.34 -6.83
N SER A 31 2.27 15.11 -5.70
CA SER A 31 2.37 16.08 -4.59
C SER A 31 2.84 17.46 -5.03
N VAL A 32 3.84 17.52 -5.88
CA VAL A 32 4.40 18.79 -6.39
C VAL A 32 3.36 19.61 -7.18
N GLN A 33 2.55 18.94 -8.01
CA GLN A 33 1.53 19.61 -8.83
C GLN A 33 0.33 20.03 -7.99
N ILE A 34 -0.16 19.13 -7.13
CA ILE A 34 -1.34 19.37 -6.29
C ILE A 34 -1.05 20.47 -5.26
N ARG A 35 0.11 20.39 -4.58
CA ARG A 35 0.51 21.43 -3.62
C ARG A 35 0.71 22.78 -4.29
N GLY A 36 1.36 22.77 -5.46
CA GLY A 36 1.58 24.00 -6.23
C GLY A 36 0.27 24.70 -6.61
N GLU A 37 -0.78 23.95 -6.92
CA GLU A 37 -2.09 24.52 -7.28
C GLU A 37 -2.85 25.02 -6.04
N PHE A 38 -2.88 24.26 -4.95
CA PHE A 38 -3.63 24.67 -3.75
C PHE A 38 -2.86 25.61 -2.81
N GLY A 39 -1.57 25.82 -3.04
CA GLY A 39 -0.74 26.69 -2.19
C GLY A 39 -0.65 26.21 -0.71
N VAL A 40 -0.69 24.89 -0.48
CA VAL A 40 -0.69 24.33 0.88
C VAL A 40 0.71 23.91 1.32
N ALA A 41 1.01 24.13 2.60
CA ALA A 41 2.24 23.70 3.24
C ALA A 41 2.32 22.16 3.38
N GLU A 42 3.52 21.61 3.54
CA GLU A 42 3.80 20.17 3.63
C GLU A 42 3.03 19.50 4.78
N GLY A 43 3.01 20.12 5.94
CA GLY A 43 2.29 19.61 7.12
C GLY A 43 0.79 19.46 6.87
N ARG A 44 0.20 20.45 6.19
CA ARG A 44 -1.22 20.38 5.81
C ARG A 44 -1.45 19.36 4.70
N TYR A 45 -0.54 19.25 3.73
CA TYR A 45 -0.65 18.30 2.63
C TYR A 45 -0.58 16.83 3.10
N GLY A 46 0.20 16.56 4.16
CA GLY A 46 0.27 15.22 4.74
C GLY A 46 -1.09 14.62 5.09
N TRP A 47 -2.10 15.47 5.38
CA TRP A 47 -3.48 15.01 5.62
C TRP A 47 -4.12 14.33 4.41
N ALA A 48 -3.72 14.64 3.17
CA ALA A 48 -4.33 14.08 1.98
C ALA A 48 -4.22 12.54 1.95
N MET A 49 -3.00 12.02 2.02
CA MET A 49 -2.77 10.58 2.03
C MET A 49 -3.17 9.94 3.36
N SER A 50 -2.95 10.64 4.48
CA SER A 50 -3.30 10.16 5.81
C SER A 50 -4.81 9.96 5.96
N THR A 51 -5.64 10.87 5.49
CA THR A 51 -7.11 10.75 5.57
C THR A 51 -7.62 9.54 4.78
N TYR A 52 -7.05 9.28 3.60
CA TYR A 52 -7.38 8.08 2.83
C TYR A 52 -7.12 6.80 3.64
N PHE A 53 -5.95 6.66 4.25
CA PHE A 53 -5.62 5.47 5.04
C PHE A 53 -6.37 5.41 6.37
N LEU A 54 -6.65 6.54 7.00
CA LEU A 54 -7.48 6.60 8.20
C LEU A 54 -8.89 6.08 7.93
N ALA A 55 -9.52 6.56 6.86
CA ALA A 55 -10.86 6.13 6.46
C ALA A 55 -10.87 4.64 6.08
N ALA A 56 -9.83 4.17 5.36
CA ALA A 56 -9.68 2.75 5.06
C ALA A 56 -9.57 1.90 6.32
N THR A 57 -8.80 2.34 7.31
CA THR A 57 -8.64 1.66 8.60
C THR A 57 -9.95 1.61 9.37
N ALA A 58 -10.63 2.74 9.51
CA ALA A 58 -11.89 2.86 10.25
C ALA A 58 -13.01 2.01 9.60
N GLY A 59 -13.03 1.96 8.26
CA GLY A 59 -14.03 1.20 7.50
C GLY A 59 -13.78 -0.32 7.48
N ALA A 60 -12.55 -0.77 7.69
CA ALA A 60 -12.14 -2.15 7.41
C ALA A 60 -12.99 -3.22 8.12
N ILE A 61 -13.31 -3.03 9.42
CA ILE A 61 -14.07 -4.00 10.21
C ILE A 61 -15.52 -4.06 9.73
N VAL A 62 -16.17 -2.91 9.57
CA VAL A 62 -17.59 -2.83 9.17
C VAL A 62 -17.77 -3.36 7.75
N LEU A 63 -16.91 -2.93 6.83
CA LEU A 63 -16.96 -3.33 5.43
C LEU A 63 -16.51 -4.79 5.23
N GLY A 64 -15.66 -5.31 6.12
CA GLY A 64 -15.33 -6.74 6.15
C GLY A 64 -16.54 -7.62 6.52
N ARG A 65 -17.33 -7.19 7.51
CA ARG A 65 -18.62 -7.85 7.85
C ARG A 65 -19.63 -7.72 6.73
N LEU A 66 -19.73 -6.56 6.11
CA LEU A 66 -20.62 -6.33 4.98
C LEU A 66 -20.30 -7.27 3.81
N ALA A 67 -19.01 -7.52 3.52
CA ALA A 67 -18.59 -8.47 2.48
C ALA A 67 -19.14 -9.88 2.71
N GLN A 68 -19.25 -10.30 3.98
CA GLN A 68 -19.82 -11.59 4.35
C GLN A 68 -21.35 -11.65 4.15
N VAL A 69 -22.03 -10.51 4.23
CA VAL A 69 -23.50 -10.44 4.09
C VAL A 69 -23.91 -10.32 2.62
N ILE A 70 -23.33 -9.34 1.89
CA ILE A 70 -23.77 -9.07 0.51
C ILE A 70 -22.98 -9.85 -0.55
N GLY A 71 -21.91 -10.52 -0.14
CA GLY A 71 -21.03 -11.31 -0.99
C GLY A 71 -19.92 -10.47 -1.65
N PRO A 72 -18.80 -11.14 -2.02
CA PRO A 72 -17.59 -10.47 -2.51
C PRO A 72 -17.82 -9.75 -3.83
N ARG A 73 -18.54 -10.33 -4.76
CA ARG A 73 -18.80 -9.74 -6.09
C ARG A 73 -19.55 -8.40 -5.98
N ARG A 74 -20.67 -8.39 -5.22
CA ARG A 74 -21.49 -7.17 -5.07
C ARG A 74 -20.71 -6.06 -4.37
N GLN A 75 -20.04 -6.39 -3.26
CA GLN A 75 -19.27 -5.39 -2.53
C GLN A 75 -18.12 -4.85 -3.37
N LEU A 76 -17.37 -5.69 -4.08
CA LEU A 76 -16.27 -5.25 -4.93
C LEU A 76 -16.75 -4.37 -6.08
N THR A 77 -17.88 -4.71 -6.70
CA THR A 77 -18.49 -3.88 -7.74
C THR A 77 -18.88 -2.49 -7.20
N LEU A 78 -19.57 -2.44 -6.05
CA LEU A 78 -19.95 -1.16 -5.44
C LEU A 78 -18.73 -0.33 -5.03
N ALA A 79 -17.69 -0.97 -4.51
CA ALA A 79 -16.44 -0.30 -4.14
C ALA A 79 -15.70 0.29 -5.35
N LEU A 80 -15.63 -0.44 -6.46
CA LEU A 80 -15.00 0.03 -7.71
C LEU A 80 -15.79 1.15 -8.38
N LEU A 81 -17.13 1.03 -8.41
CA LEU A 81 -18.00 2.10 -8.91
C LEU A 81 -17.89 3.35 -8.03
N GLY A 82 -17.90 3.18 -6.70
CA GLY A 82 -17.69 4.27 -5.76
C GLY A 82 -16.33 4.93 -5.95
N ALA A 83 -15.26 4.16 -6.12
CA ALA A 83 -13.93 4.68 -6.41
C ALA A 83 -13.91 5.48 -7.73
N ALA A 84 -14.51 4.94 -8.81
CA ALA A 84 -14.58 5.65 -10.09
C ALA A 84 -15.33 6.98 -9.98
N VAL A 85 -16.46 6.99 -9.27
CA VAL A 85 -17.24 8.22 -9.01
C VAL A 85 -16.41 9.23 -8.22
N VAL A 86 -15.73 8.78 -7.16
CA VAL A 86 -14.90 9.66 -6.32
C VAL A 86 -13.72 10.22 -7.10
N ASP A 87 -13.06 9.41 -7.92
CA ASP A 87 -11.96 9.86 -8.78
C ASP A 87 -12.43 10.93 -9.77
N LEU A 88 -13.61 10.75 -10.38
CA LEU A 88 -14.23 11.78 -11.22
C LEU A 88 -14.60 13.03 -10.42
N CYS A 89 -15.10 12.87 -9.18
CA CYS A 89 -15.37 14.00 -8.29
C CYS A 89 -14.09 14.78 -7.97
N ILE A 90 -12.96 14.09 -7.71
CA ILE A 90 -11.67 14.75 -7.52
C ILE A 90 -11.27 15.53 -8.77
N ALA A 91 -11.39 14.92 -9.95
CA ALA A 91 -11.01 15.56 -11.20
C ALA A 91 -11.83 16.81 -11.52
N LEU A 92 -13.14 16.78 -11.22
CA LEU A 92 -14.09 17.82 -11.64
C LEU A 92 -14.36 18.88 -10.57
N PHE A 93 -14.37 18.48 -9.28
CA PHE A 93 -14.90 19.29 -8.20
C PHE A 93 -13.90 19.59 -7.08
N ALA A 94 -12.69 19.01 -7.08
CA ALA A 94 -11.67 19.34 -6.08
C ALA A 94 -11.01 20.71 -6.40
N ASN A 95 -11.77 21.78 -6.21
CA ASN A 95 -11.30 23.15 -6.44
C ASN A 95 -10.62 23.77 -5.21
N GLU A 96 -10.82 23.15 -4.05
CA GLU A 96 -10.18 23.48 -2.78
C GLU A 96 -9.58 22.23 -2.14
N PHE A 97 -8.52 22.40 -1.36
CA PHE A 97 -7.85 21.29 -0.68
C PHE A 97 -8.77 20.51 0.26
N GLY A 98 -9.76 21.19 0.86
CA GLY A 98 -10.77 20.57 1.73
C GLY A 98 -11.62 19.54 0.98
N TYR A 99 -12.06 19.84 -0.25
CA TYR A 99 -12.80 18.88 -1.07
C TYR A 99 -11.95 17.67 -1.45
N LEU A 100 -10.67 17.88 -1.79
CA LEU A 100 -9.76 16.78 -2.07
C LEU A 100 -9.67 15.83 -0.86
N ILE A 101 -9.50 16.35 0.35
CA ILE A 101 -9.45 15.55 1.58
C ILE A 101 -10.76 14.76 1.79
N ALA A 102 -11.92 15.42 1.61
CA ALA A 102 -13.22 14.77 1.77
C ALA A 102 -13.41 13.60 0.76
N PHE A 103 -13.07 13.82 -0.50
CA PHE A 103 -13.13 12.78 -1.52
C PHE A 103 -12.13 11.64 -1.24
N LEU A 104 -10.92 11.95 -0.76
CA LEU A 104 -9.94 10.93 -0.38
C LEU A 104 -10.40 10.08 0.81
N ALA A 105 -11.16 10.66 1.76
CA ALA A 105 -11.78 9.87 2.82
C ALA A 105 -12.76 8.83 2.24
N ILE A 106 -13.61 9.23 1.28
CA ILE A 106 -14.55 8.32 0.62
C ILE A 106 -13.79 7.27 -0.20
N ALA A 107 -12.74 7.67 -0.93
CA ALA A 107 -11.88 6.73 -1.66
C ALA A 107 -11.23 5.70 -0.73
N GLY A 108 -10.81 6.12 0.48
CA GLY A 108 -10.30 5.21 1.52
C GLY A 108 -11.33 4.17 1.96
N LEU A 109 -12.60 4.55 2.15
CA LEU A 109 -13.69 3.61 2.43
C LEU A 109 -13.91 2.63 1.27
N CYS A 110 -13.88 3.12 0.03
CA CYS A 110 -13.95 2.26 -1.17
C CYS A 110 -12.78 1.26 -1.20
N ASN A 111 -11.56 1.70 -0.85
CA ASN A 111 -10.42 0.80 -0.74
C ASN A 111 -10.65 -0.27 0.33
N ALA A 112 -11.10 0.07 1.53
CA ALA A 112 -11.38 -0.90 2.58
C ALA A 112 -12.43 -1.94 2.12
N ALA A 113 -13.51 -1.49 1.49
CA ALA A 113 -14.55 -2.36 0.94
C ALA A 113 -13.98 -3.31 -0.12
N ALA A 114 -13.19 -2.80 -1.05
CA ALA A 114 -12.61 -3.62 -2.11
C ALA A 114 -11.58 -4.62 -1.58
N GLN A 115 -10.68 -4.20 -0.67
CA GLN A 115 -9.65 -5.08 -0.12
C GLN A 115 -10.24 -6.27 0.63
N THR A 116 -11.29 -6.04 1.43
CA THR A 116 -11.98 -7.12 2.16
C THR A 116 -12.74 -8.05 1.21
N ALA A 117 -13.43 -7.49 0.20
CA ALA A 117 -14.16 -8.27 -0.80
C ALA A 117 -13.22 -9.10 -1.70
N VAL A 118 -12.06 -8.54 -2.12
CA VAL A 118 -11.06 -9.28 -2.91
C VAL A 118 -10.50 -10.46 -2.12
N ASN A 119 -10.13 -10.25 -0.85
CA ASN A 119 -9.62 -11.32 -0.01
C ASN A 119 -10.64 -12.46 0.13
N LEU A 120 -11.92 -12.11 0.36
CA LEU A 120 -13.00 -13.07 0.47
C LEU A 120 -13.24 -13.80 -0.87
N GLY A 121 -13.25 -13.06 -1.98
CA GLY A 121 -13.43 -13.64 -3.32
C GLY A 121 -12.31 -14.62 -3.70
N LEU A 122 -11.06 -14.31 -3.39
CA LEU A 122 -9.93 -15.21 -3.60
C LEU A 122 -10.01 -16.47 -2.73
N ALA A 123 -10.42 -16.32 -1.46
CA ALA A 123 -10.61 -17.45 -0.56
C ALA A 123 -11.70 -18.41 -1.07
N GLN A 124 -12.79 -17.89 -1.66
CA GLN A 124 -13.89 -18.68 -2.21
C GLN A 124 -13.59 -19.28 -3.59
N ALA A 125 -12.62 -18.78 -4.30
CA ALA A 125 -12.31 -19.22 -5.67
C ALA A 125 -11.73 -20.65 -5.74
N GLY A 126 -11.42 -21.29 -4.60
CA GLY A 126 -10.87 -22.64 -4.55
C GLY A 126 -9.51 -22.76 -5.24
N LEU A 127 -8.68 -21.74 -5.15
CA LEU A 127 -7.38 -21.68 -5.83
C LEU A 127 -6.40 -22.70 -5.24
N PRO A 128 -5.68 -23.46 -6.08
CA PRO A 128 -4.72 -24.48 -5.61
C PRO A 128 -3.59 -23.91 -4.73
N ARG A 129 -3.29 -22.59 -4.90
CA ARG A 129 -2.22 -21.87 -4.19
C ARG A 129 -2.78 -20.54 -3.67
N LEU A 130 -3.70 -20.59 -2.71
CA LEU A 130 -4.33 -19.38 -2.16
C LEU A 130 -3.31 -18.40 -1.56
N GLY A 131 -2.30 -18.91 -0.85
CA GLY A 131 -1.23 -18.09 -0.28
C GLY A 131 -0.48 -17.28 -1.34
N LEU A 132 -0.12 -17.91 -2.47
CA LEU A 132 0.50 -17.22 -3.60
C LEU A 132 -0.45 -16.18 -4.20
N ALA A 133 -1.73 -16.48 -4.36
CA ALA A 133 -2.72 -15.54 -4.90
C ALA A 133 -2.85 -14.28 -4.02
N LEU A 134 -2.89 -14.45 -2.70
CA LEU A 134 -2.91 -13.35 -1.74
C LEU A 134 -1.60 -12.54 -1.75
N ALA A 135 -0.43 -13.21 -1.84
CA ALA A 135 0.86 -12.55 -1.93
C ALA A 135 1.00 -11.73 -3.23
N VAL A 136 0.57 -12.29 -4.36
CA VAL A 136 0.58 -11.59 -5.66
C VAL A 136 -0.40 -10.42 -5.64
N LYS A 137 -1.60 -10.58 -5.06
CA LYS A 137 -2.56 -9.48 -4.84
C LYS A 137 -1.96 -8.33 -4.02
N GLN A 138 -1.11 -8.62 -3.05
CA GLN A 138 -0.41 -7.59 -2.26
C GLN A 138 0.58 -6.74 -3.09
N SER A 139 0.92 -7.16 -4.30
CA SER A 139 1.65 -6.33 -5.26
C SER A 139 0.80 -5.19 -5.87
N GLY A 140 -0.50 -5.19 -5.63
CA GLY A 140 -1.40 -4.12 -6.09
C GLY A 140 -1.04 -2.73 -5.55
N MET A 141 -0.61 -2.61 -4.27
CA MET A 141 -0.17 -1.32 -3.70
C MET A 141 1.10 -0.80 -4.37
N PRO A 142 2.20 -1.57 -4.50
CA PRO A 142 3.35 -1.14 -5.28
C PRO A 142 3.02 -0.82 -6.75
N ALA A 143 2.09 -1.55 -7.36
CA ALA A 143 1.66 -1.25 -8.73
C ALA A 143 0.92 0.10 -8.80
N ALA A 144 0.06 0.42 -7.83
CA ALA A 144 -0.56 1.74 -7.74
C ALA A 144 0.48 2.86 -7.55
N SER A 145 1.51 2.63 -6.73
CA SER A 145 2.64 3.56 -6.56
C SER A 145 3.43 3.75 -7.86
N MET A 146 3.73 2.66 -8.56
CA MET A 146 4.39 2.70 -9.87
C MET A 146 3.59 3.53 -10.88
N LEU A 147 2.29 3.29 -10.96
CA LEU A 147 1.40 4.04 -11.86
C LEU A 147 1.29 5.51 -11.47
N SER A 148 1.29 5.82 -10.17
CA SER A 148 1.24 7.21 -9.70
C SER A 148 2.50 7.99 -10.07
N GLY A 149 3.67 7.39 -9.95
CA GLY A 149 4.92 8.00 -10.40
C GLY A 149 4.97 8.21 -11.91
N LEU A 150 4.51 7.21 -12.69
CA LEU A 150 4.43 7.30 -14.16
C LEU A 150 3.41 8.36 -14.62
N ALA A 151 2.35 8.58 -13.84
CA ALA A 151 1.36 9.60 -14.13
C ALA A 151 1.96 11.03 -14.17
N VAL A 152 3.10 11.27 -13.48
CA VAL A 152 3.75 12.59 -13.48
C VAL A 152 4.21 12.97 -14.90
N PRO A 153 5.15 12.28 -15.54
CA PRO A 153 5.62 12.66 -16.88
C PRO A 153 4.59 12.44 -17.98
N VAL A 154 3.74 11.40 -17.85
CA VAL A 154 2.83 11.00 -18.94
C VAL A 154 1.55 11.84 -18.96
N ILE A 155 1.03 12.18 -17.79
CA ILE A 155 -0.30 12.81 -17.69
C ILE A 155 -0.19 14.21 -17.04
N ALA A 156 0.42 14.31 -15.86
CA ALA A 156 0.31 15.54 -15.09
C ALA A 156 1.08 16.72 -15.68
N LEU A 157 2.22 16.47 -16.33
CA LEU A 157 3.01 17.51 -17.01
C LEU A 157 2.46 17.90 -18.38
N THR A 158 1.56 17.10 -18.96
CA THR A 158 0.99 17.34 -20.31
C THR A 158 -0.44 17.85 -20.26
N LEU A 159 -1.31 17.15 -19.51
CA LEU A 159 -2.75 17.40 -19.43
C LEU A 159 -3.18 18.02 -18.07
N GLY A 160 -2.32 17.95 -17.07
CA GLY A 160 -2.63 18.34 -15.71
C GLY A 160 -2.95 17.15 -14.79
N TRP A 161 -2.72 17.31 -13.48
CA TRP A 161 -2.82 16.23 -12.48
C TRP A 161 -4.23 15.64 -12.36
N ARG A 162 -5.29 16.42 -12.63
CA ARG A 162 -6.69 15.96 -12.57
C ARG A 162 -6.97 14.83 -13.55
N TRP A 163 -6.33 14.81 -14.70
CA TRP A 163 -6.48 13.74 -15.70
C TRP A 163 -5.94 12.40 -15.22
N ALA A 164 -5.03 12.39 -14.25
CA ALA A 164 -4.58 11.13 -13.64
C ALA A 164 -5.72 10.45 -12.85
N PHE A 165 -6.60 11.23 -12.21
CA PHE A 165 -7.79 10.69 -11.55
C PHE A 165 -8.86 10.25 -12.55
N VAL A 166 -9.00 10.91 -13.70
CA VAL A 166 -9.85 10.39 -14.79
C VAL A 166 -9.33 9.05 -15.29
N GLY A 167 -8.01 8.91 -15.43
CA GLY A 167 -7.37 7.63 -15.75
C GLY A 167 -7.64 6.57 -14.69
N ALA A 168 -7.55 6.91 -13.40
CA ALA A 168 -7.86 6.00 -12.30
C ALA A 168 -9.33 5.53 -12.33
N ALA A 169 -10.27 6.44 -12.57
CA ALA A 169 -11.68 6.12 -12.75
C ALA A 169 -11.91 5.14 -13.91
N THR A 170 -11.21 5.34 -15.03
CA THR A 170 -11.29 4.45 -16.19
C THR A 170 -10.80 3.04 -15.84
N VAL A 171 -9.66 2.93 -15.14
CA VAL A 171 -9.14 1.64 -14.69
C VAL A 171 -10.11 0.95 -13.73
N ALA A 172 -10.75 1.69 -12.83
CA ALA A 172 -11.76 1.16 -11.92
C ALA A 172 -12.99 0.63 -12.67
N LEU A 173 -13.49 1.34 -13.69
CA LEU A 173 -14.62 0.90 -14.51
C LEU A 173 -14.28 -0.37 -15.32
N ILE A 174 -13.07 -0.46 -15.87
CA ILE A 174 -12.60 -1.68 -16.55
C ILE A 174 -12.54 -2.85 -15.56
N ALA A 175 -12.05 -2.60 -14.34
CA ALA A 175 -12.00 -3.64 -13.29
C ALA A 175 -13.41 -4.12 -12.90
N VAL A 176 -14.45 -3.27 -12.92
CA VAL A 176 -15.84 -3.69 -12.71
C VAL A 176 -16.25 -4.77 -13.70
N VAL A 177 -15.97 -4.58 -14.99
CA VAL A 177 -16.31 -5.57 -16.04
C VAL A 177 -15.61 -6.90 -15.74
N GLY A 178 -14.32 -6.88 -15.41
CA GLY A 178 -13.58 -8.09 -15.03
C GLY A 178 -14.19 -8.80 -13.81
N VAL A 179 -14.56 -8.05 -12.78
CA VAL A 179 -15.18 -8.58 -11.55
C VAL A 179 -16.52 -9.24 -11.85
N GLN A 180 -17.36 -8.61 -12.68
CA GLN A 180 -18.67 -9.17 -13.06
C GLN A 180 -18.56 -10.51 -13.78
N GLN A 181 -17.49 -10.69 -14.53
CA GLN A 181 -17.26 -11.93 -15.27
C GLN A 181 -16.62 -13.04 -14.42
N THR A 182 -15.71 -12.69 -13.48
CA THR A 182 -14.81 -13.69 -12.87
C THR A 182 -15.08 -14.00 -11.40
N ILE A 183 -15.61 -13.04 -10.61
CA ILE A 183 -15.81 -13.23 -9.18
C ILE A 183 -17.20 -13.86 -8.93
N SER A 184 -17.24 -14.91 -8.09
CA SER A 184 -18.49 -15.58 -7.72
C SER A 184 -19.42 -14.65 -6.94
N SER A 185 -20.72 -14.78 -7.18
CA SER A 185 -21.76 -14.07 -6.44
C SER A 185 -22.22 -14.81 -5.17
N SER A 186 -21.70 -16.01 -4.91
CA SER A 186 -22.12 -16.82 -3.76
C SER A 186 -21.79 -16.13 -2.45
N ALA A 187 -22.76 -16.09 -1.54
CA ALA A 187 -22.55 -15.67 -0.16
C ALA A 187 -21.60 -16.65 0.55
N PRO A 188 -20.77 -16.17 1.48
CA PRO A 188 -19.90 -17.06 2.24
C PRO A 188 -20.70 -18.05 3.07
N GLN A 189 -20.27 -19.31 3.10
CA GLN A 189 -20.71 -20.19 4.16
C GLN A 189 -20.01 -19.77 5.47
N PRO A 190 -20.74 -19.74 6.60
CA PRO A 190 -20.12 -19.48 7.89
C PRO A 190 -19.01 -20.49 8.14
N THR A 191 -17.78 -20.03 8.24
CA THR A 191 -16.68 -20.86 8.71
C THR A 191 -16.85 -21.08 10.21
N THR A 192 -17.26 -22.27 10.59
CA THR A 192 -17.32 -22.76 11.97
C THR A 192 -15.91 -22.91 12.52
N GLU A 193 -15.76 -22.45 13.76
CA GLU A 193 -14.62 -22.60 14.66
C GLU A 193 -13.34 -21.84 14.35
N LYS A 194 -13.09 -20.83 15.19
CA LYS A 194 -11.78 -20.21 15.35
C LYS A 194 -10.91 -21.15 16.18
N ALA A 195 -9.95 -21.80 15.56
CA ALA A 195 -8.88 -22.43 16.31
C ALA A 195 -8.14 -21.37 17.16
N PRO A 196 -7.69 -21.68 18.37
CA PRO A 196 -6.87 -20.76 19.17
C PRO A 196 -5.59 -20.41 18.39
N SER A 197 -5.10 -19.18 18.55
CA SER A 197 -3.82 -18.77 17.97
C SER A 197 -2.69 -19.60 18.56
N GLN A 198 -1.81 -20.11 17.69
CA GLN A 198 -0.65 -20.90 18.13
C GLN A 198 0.46 -19.98 18.68
N SER A 199 0.53 -18.75 18.15
CA SER A 199 1.51 -17.77 18.60
C SER A 199 1.02 -16.98 19.80
N PRO A 200 1.90 -16.68 20.77
CA PRO A 200 1.57 -15.82 21.91
C PRO A 200 1.17 -14.41 21.44
N LEU A 201 0.16 -13.83 22.09
CA LEU A 201 -0.36 -12.49 21.71
C LEU A 201 0.74 -11.41 21.76
N ASN A 202 1.68 -11.50 22.72
CA ASN A 202 2.80 -10.57 22.81
C ASN A 202 3.72 -10.62 21.59
N ALA A 203 3.96 -11.79 20.99
CA ALA A 203 4.74 -11.92 19.75
C ALA A 203 4.02 -11.25 18.57
N LEU A 204 2.70 -11.47 18.43
CA LEU A 204 1.88 -10.81 17.42
C LEU A 204 1.83 -9.29 17.60
N VAL A 205 1.74 -8.80 18.83
CA VAL A 205 1.78 -7.37 19.15
C VAL A 205 3.13 -6.76 18.77
N ILE A 206 4.25 -7.41 19.12
CA ILE A 206 5.59 -6.93 18.73
C ILE A 206 5.74 -6.91 17.21
N ALA A 207 5.26 -7.95 16.51
CA ALA A 207 5.23 -7.98 15.05
C ALA A 207 4.37 -6.84 14.47
N GLY A 208 3.24 -6.51 15.09
CA GLY A 208 2.40 -5.37 14.75
C GLY A 208 3.10 -4.01 14.95
N VAL A 209 3.80 -3.84 16.07
CA VAL A 209 4.60 -2.64 16.33
C VAL A 209 5.76 -2.52 15.34
N ALA A 210 6.46 -3.62 15.04
CA ALA A 210 7.47 -3.65 13.99
C ALA A 210 6.88 -3.22 12.63
N ALA A 211 5.74 -3.80 12.28
CA ALA A 211 5.02 -3.46 11.03
C ALA A 211 4.60 -1.98 10.99
N MET A 212 4.25 -1.37 12.12
CA MET A 212 3.93 0.06 12.21
C MET A 212 5.14 0.92 11.82
N PHE A 213 6.31 0.66 12.38
CA PHE A 213 7.54 1.38 12.04
C PHE A 213 7.96 1.17 10.59
N LEU A 214 7.84 -0.05 10.07
CA LEU A 214 8.17 -0.37 8.69
C LEU A 214 7.19 0.26 7.70
N SER A 215 5.91 0.29 8.05
CA SER A 215 4.87 0.96 7.27
C SER A 215 5.01 2.48 7.29
N PHE A 216 5.49 3.04 8.40
CA PHE A 216 5.86 4.45 8.46
C PHE A 216 6.91 4.77 7.38
N GLY A 217 7.99 3.98 7.30
CA GLY A 217 9.01 4.14 6.27
C GLY A 217 8.46 4.03 4.84
N ALA A 218 7.65 3.00 4.59
CA ALA A 218 7.01 2.81 3.28
C ALA A 218 6.06 3.96 2.92
N GLY A 219 5.28 4.44 3.90
CA GLY A 219 4.36 5.58 3.75
C GLY A 219 5.09 6.88 3.45
N ALA A 220 6.17 7.18 4.17
CA ALA A 220 7.01 8.35 3.93
C ALA A 220 7.64 8.33 2.52
N LEU A 221 8.18 7.17 2.09
CA LEU A 221 8.72 7.00 0.73
C LEU A 221 7.66 7.31 -0.33
N ASN A 222 6.47 6.76 -0.20
CA ASN A 222 5.41 6.98 -1.20
C ASN A 222 4.86 8.40 -1.20
N ALA A 223 4.78 9.04 -0.04
CA ALA A 223 4.20 10.38 0.06
C ALA A 223 5.17 11.48 -0.41
N TRP A 224 6.47 11.34 -0.15
CA TRP A 224 7.40 12.46 -0.19
C TRP A 224 8.63 12.29 -1.09
N VAL A 225 8.88 11.09 -1.65
CA VAL A 225 10.09 10.86 -2.46
C VAL A 225 10.12 11.71 -3.74
N VAL A 226 8.98 11.95 -4.38
CA VAL A 226 8.88 12.77 -5.60
C VAL A 226 9.22 14.22 -5.28
N GLU A 227 8.63 14.76 -4.23
CA GLU A 227 8.82 16.14 -3.83
C GLU A 227 10.24 16.39 -3.31
N SER A 228 10.73 15.49 -2.47
CA SER A 228 12.12 15.48 -2.02
C SER A 228 13.14 15.40 -3.19
N GLY A 229 12.78 14.62 -4.24
CA GLY A 229 13.60 14.55 -5.45
C GLY A 229 13.66 15.87 -6.21
N VAL A 230 12.54 16.57 -6.27
CA VAL A 230 12.49 17.92 -6.88
C VAL A 230 13.28 18.92 -6.06
N ASP A 231 13.20 18.86 -4.72
CA ASP A 231 14.02 19.69 -3.80
C ASP A 231 15.53 19.41 -3.96
N ALA A 232 15.90 18.15 -4.23
CA ALA A 232 17.29 17.75 -4.52
C ALA A 232 17.75 18.10 -5.94
N GLY A 233 16.94 18.80 -6.75
CA GLY A 233 17.28 19.29 -8.08
C GLY A 233 16.86 18.37 -9.24
N LEU A 234 16.07 17.32 -9.01
CA LEU A 234 15.51 16.53 -10.09
C LEU A 234 14.37 17.30 -10.80
N GLY A 235 14.28 17.14 -12.11
CA GLY A 235 13.08 17.55 -12.83
C GLY A 235 11.85 16.76 -12.35
N LYS A 236 10.66 17.39 -12.33
CA LYS A 236 9.40 16.78 -11.86
C LYS A 236 9.11 15.42 -12.50
N GLY A 237 9.31 15.31 -13.81
CA GLY A 237 9.12 14.05 -14.56
C GLY A 237 10.10 12.96 -14.10
N THR A 238 11.39 13.30 -13.92
CA THR A 238 12.42 12.38 -13.46
C THR A 238 12.14 11.90 -12.05
N ALA A 239 11.71 12.79 -11.14
CA ALA A 239 11.35 12.42 -9.78
C ALA A 239 10.16 11.43 -9.75
N GLY A 240 9.14 11.65 -10.60
CA GLY A 240 8.03 10.70 -10.76
C GLY A 240 8.50 9.34 -11.33
N LEU A 241 9.39 9.35 -12.33
CA LEU A 241 9.96 8.11 -12.85
C LEU A 241 10.78 7.34 -11.80
N MET A 242 11.48 8.02 -10.90
CA MET A 242 12.22 7.37 -9.82
C MET A 242 11.28 6.64 -8.84
N LEU A 243 10.13 7.24 -8.51
CA LEU A 243 9.09 6.54 -7.75
C LEU A 243 8.62 5.29 -8.49
N SER A 244 8.36 5.38 -9.79
CA SER A 244 7.92 4.25 -10.62
C SER A 244 8.95 3.13 -10.67
N ILE A 245 10.22 3.46 -10.90
CA ILE A 245 11.32 2.49 -10.96
C ILE A 245 11.51 1.82 -9.59
N GLY A 246 11.50 2.61 -8.51
CA GLY A 246 11.59 2.08 -7.15
C GLY A 246 10.45 1.10 -6.84
N ALA A 247 9.23 1.45 -7.16
CA ALA A 247 8.07 0.59 -6.97
C ALA A 247 8.13 -0.68 -7.84
N ALA A 248 8.54 -0.56 -9.12
CA ALA A 248 8.72 -1.70 -10.02
C ALA A 248 9.77 -2.68 -9.50
N LEU A 249 10.91 -2.18 -9.03
CA LEU A 249 11.94 -2.99 -8.38
C LEU A 249 11.40 -3.68 -7.12
N GLY A 250 10.64 -2.96 -6.30
CA GLY A 250 9.97 -3.54 -5.14
C GLY A 250 9.04 -4.69 -5.51
N ILE A 251 8.29 -4.60 -6.62
CA ILE A 251 7.46 -5.68 -7.14
C ILE A 251 8.34 -6.85 -7.60
N ALA A 252 9.36 -6.59 -8.41
CA ALA A 252 10.24 -7.64 -8.94
C ALA A 252 10.93 -8.43 -7.81
N ILE A 253 11.44 -7.75 -6.80
CA ILE A 253 12.07 -8.37 -5.65
C ILE A 253 11.05 -9.18 -4.82
N ARG A 254 9.83 -8.66 -4.60
CA ARG A 254 8.75 -9.41 -3.92
C ARG A 254 8.38 -10.69 -4.63
N VAL A 255 8.20 -10.63 -5.95
CA VAL A 255 7.89 -11.82 -6.77
C VAL A 255 9.06 -12.81 -6.72
N GLY A 256 10.29 -12.34 -6.85
CA GLY A 256 11.49 -13.17 -6.78
C GLY A 256 11.64 -13.90 -5.45
N TRP A 257 11.39 -13.23 -4.33
CA TRP A 257 11.36 -13.85 -3.01
C TRP A 257 10.14 -14.76 -2.83
N GLY A 258 8.96 -14.33 -3.29
CA GLY A 258 7.73 -15.14 -3.21
C GLY A 258 7.88 -16.53 -3.82
N MET A 259 8.63 -16.65 -4.94
CA MET A 259 8.93 -17.94 -5.57
C MET A 259 9.87 -18.84 -4.75
N ARG A 260 10.58 -18.27 -3.78
CA ARG A 260 11.57 -19.00 -2.96
C ARG A 260 11.13 -19.23 -1.52
N LEU A 261 10.06 -18.58 -1.04
CA LEU A 261 9.61 -18.65 0.35
C LEU A 261 9.45 -20.06 0.89
N ASP A 262 8.81 -20.95 0.10
CA ASP A 262 8.55 -22.33 0.51
C ASP A 262 9.82 -23.21 0.59
N ARG A 263 10.95 -22.75 0.04
CA ARG A 263 12.23 -23.48 0.01
C ARG A 263 13.28 -22.90 0.95
N MET A 264 12.95 -21.85 1.67
CA MET A 264 13.90 -21.15 2.53
C MET A 264 14.10 -21.84 3.87
N SER A 265 15.36 -21.95 4.26
CA SER A 265 15.78 -22.44 5.58
C SER A 265 15.79 -21.33 6.65
N TRP A 266 15.82 -20.07 6.25
CA TRP A 266 15.89 -18.92 7.14
C TRP A 266 14.50 -18.49 7.59
N HIS A 267 14.42 -18.00 8.84
CA HIS A 267 13.15 -17.50 9.36
C HIS A 267 12.71 -16.23 8.59
N PRO A 268 11.44 -16.15 8.13
CA PRO A 268 10.97 -15.02 7.30
C PRO A 268 11.20 -13.66 7.94
N PHE A 269 11.00 -13.53 9.26
CA PHE A 269 11.20 -12.28 9.99
C PHE A 269 12.67 -11.84 10.05
N VAL A 270 13.63 -12.76 10.03
CA VAL A 270 15.06 -12.45 9.94
C VAL A 270 15.36 -11.77 8.62
N ILE A 271 14.86 -12.33 7.53
CA ILE A 271 15.09 -11.76 6.19
C ILE A 271 14.44 -10.38 6.07
N ALA A 272 13.19 -10.24 6.56
CA ALA A 272 12.52 -8.94 6.60
C ALA A 272 13.36 -7.90 7.35
N GLY A 273 13.84 -8.25 8.55
CA GLY A 273 14.66 -7.38 9.40
C GLY A 273 15.96 -6.96 8.70
N VAL A 274 16.70 -7.90 8.15
CA VAL A 274 17.97 -7.61 7.45
C VAL A 274 17.77 -6.73 6.22
N MET A 275 16.77 -7.05 5.39
CA MET A 275 16.53 -6.27 4.16
C MET A 275 16.11 -4.83 4.45
N VAL A 276 15.36 -4.61 5.51
CA VAL A 276 14.90 -3.26 5.90
C VAL A 276 16.06 -2.36 6.31
N PHE A 277 17.18 -2.88 6.83
CA PHE A 277 18.38 -2.06 7.06
C PHE A 277 18.94 -1.49 5.76
N GLY A 278 18.86 -2.25 4.64
CA GLY A 278 19.13 -1.69 3.31
C GLY A 278 18.20 -0.53 2.96
N GLY A 279 16.91 -0.65 3.29
CA GLY A 279 15.93 0.43 3.17
C GLY A 279 16.27 1.65 4.02
N ALA A 280 16.70 1.46 5.27
CA ALA A 280 17.14 2.52 6.16
C ALA A 280 18.40 3.23 5.63
N ILE A 281 19.38 2.48 5.08
CA ILE A 281 20.56 3.06 4.42
C ILE A 281 20.13 3.92 3.22
N GLY A 282 19.18 3.44 2.41
CA GLY A 282 18.60 4.22 1.33
C GLY A 282 17.95 5.51 1.83
N ALA A 283 17.16 5.44 2.91
CA ALA A 283 16.54 6.62 3.51
C ALA A 283 17.57 7.64 4.03
N ILE A 284 18.67 7.19 4.63
CA ILE A 284 19.80 8.07 4.96
C ILE A 284 20.40 8.70 3.70
N GLY A 285 20.55 7.93 2.62
CA GLY A 285 21.03 8.47 1.33
C GLY A 285 20.15 9.59 0.78
N LEU A 286 18.82 9.54 1.04
CA LEU A 286 17.86 10.59 0.65
C LEU A 286 18.05 11.92 1.41
N THR A 287 18.86 11.96 2.47
CA THR A 287 19.25 13.22 3.13
C THR A 287 20.23 14.04 2.27
N GLY A 288 20.86 13.41 1.27
CA GLY A 288 21.77 14.06 0.33
C GLY A 288 21.04 15.04 -0.58
N ARG A 289 21.70 16.18 -0.87
CA ARG A 289 21.13 17.27 -1.66
C ARG A 289 21.46 17.21 -3.16
N SER A 290 22.01 16.10 -3.65
CA SER A 290 22.33 15.96 -5.07
C SER A 290 21.35 15.05 -5.77
N ALA A 291 20.98 15.38 -7.00
CA ALA A 291 20.09 14.58 -7.84
C ALA A 291 20.60 13.13 -7.99
N THR A 292 21.90 12.93 -8.20
CA THR A 292 22.50 11.60 -8.35
C THR A 292 22.39 10.77 -7.08
N THR A 293 22.69 11.36 -5.92
CA THR A 293 22.55 10.68 -4.63
C THR A 293 21.09 10.29 -4.40
N HIS A 294 20.16 11.19 -4.72
CA HIS A 294 18.73 10.95 -4.56
C HIS A 294 18.22 9.78 -5.43
N ILE A 295 18.68 9.68 -6.68
CA ILE A 295 18.35 8.57 -7.58
C ILE A 295 18.79 7.23 -6.98
N ILE A 296 20.07 7.13 -6.61
CA ILE A 296 20.65 5.89 -6.04
C ILE A 296 19.94 5.52 -4.74
N ALA A 297 19.76 6.51 -3.86
CA ALA A 297 19.11 6.34 -2.57
C ALA A 297 17.66 5.87 -2.69
N THR A 298 16.90 6.41 -3.66
CA THR A 298 15.54 5.97 -3.93
C THR A 298 15.49 4.49 -4.32
N VAL A 299 16.36 4.05 -5.23
CA VAL A 299 16.45 2.63 -5.63
C VAL A 299 16.75 1.74 -4.43
N VAL A 300 17.72 2.10 -3.60
CA VAL A 300 18.10 1.33 -2.40
C VAL A 300 16.97 1.32 -1.38
N ALA A 301 16.35 2.48 -1.12
CA ALA A 301 15.26 2.62 -0.15
C ALA A 301 14.05 1.75 -0.51
N PHE A 302 13.62 1.75 -1.77
CA PHE A 302 12.51 0.91 -2.22
C PHE A 302 12.87 -0.57 -2.25
N SER A 303 14.10 -0.92 -2.67
CA SER A 303 14.54 -2.32 -2.77
C SER A 303 14.62 -3.02 -1.41
N GLY A 304 14.97 -2.32 -0.33
CA GLY A 304 15.02 -2.88 1.02
C GLY A 304 13.80 -2.54 1.87
N GLY A 305 13.36 -1.28 1.81
CA GLY A 305 12.37 -0.74 2.75
C GLY A 305 10.93 -1.12 2.50
N TRP A 306 10.59 -1.66 1.32
CA TRP A 306 9.17 -1.93 0.99
C TRP A 306 8.84 -3.40 0.73
N ILE A 307 9.77 -4.29 1.01
CA ILE A 307 9.65 -5.72 0.70
C ILE A 307 9.11 -6.55 1.89
N TRP A 308 9.29 -6.06 3.11
CA TRP A 308 8.99 -6.74 4.37
C TRP A 308 7.56 -7.33 4.49
N PRO A 309 6.47 -6.78 3.86
CA PRO A 309 5.13 -7.31 4.05
C PRO A 309 4.97 -8.75 3.54
N VAL A 310 5.77 -9.16 2.55
CA VAL A 310 5.75 -10.54 2.03
C VAL A 310 6.20 -11.51 3.12
N PHE A 311 7.30 -11.19 3.78
CA PHE A 311 7.86 -12.03 4.83
C PHE A 311 7.02 -12.01 6.11
N LEU A 312 6.50 -10.83 6.49
CA LEU A 312 5.62 -10.71 7.66
C LEU A 312 4.36 -11.57 7.48
N ASN A 313 3.65 -11.39 6.36
CA ASN A 313 2.42 -12.12 6.10
C ASN A 313 2.68 -13.63 6.01
N PHE A 314 3.74 -14.05 5.30
CA PHE A 314 4.10 -15.45 5.19
C PHE A 314 4.45 -16.07 6.55
N GLY A 315 5.28 -15.40 7.36
CA GLY A 315 5.66 -15.87 8.69
C GLY A 315 4.46 -15.99 9.62
N VAL A 316 3.63 -14.92 9.71
CA VAL A 316 2.45 -14.94 10.58
C VAL A 316 1.44 -16.02 10.18
N VAL A 317 1.19 -16.22 8.88
CA VAL A 317 0.27 -17.27 8.41
C VAL A 317 0.82 -18.66 8.69
N ARG A 318 2.11 -18.89 8.46
CA ARG A 318 2.77 -20.18 8.67
C ARG A 318 2.77 -20.58 10.14
N GLU A 319 3.06 -19.64 11.04
CA GLU A 319 3.14 -19.91 12.49
C GLU A 319 1.74 -19.93 13.17
N ASN A 320 0.65 -19.63 12.43
CA ASN A 320 -0.71 -19.62 12.97
C ASN A 320 -1.69 -20.36 12.06
N GLU A 321 -1.35 -21.59 11.64
CA GLU A 321 -2.23 -22.44 10.85
C GLU A 321 -3.55 -22.66 11.59
N GLY A 322 -4.68 -22.42 10.90
CA GLY A 322 -6.04 -22.50 11.49
C GLY A 322 -6.55 -21.19 12.12
N ASN A 323 -5.70 -20.23 12.47
CA ASN A 323 -6.11 -18.90 12.99
C ASN A 323 -5.38 -17.72 12.31
N ALA A 324 -4.87 -17.93 11.10
CA ALA A 324 -4.11 -16.95 10.33
C ALA A 324 -4.85 -15.61 10.16
N ALA A 325 -6.18 -15.62 10.02
CA ALA A 325 -6.97 -14.42 9.85
C ALA A 325 -6.95 -13.51 11.10
N SER A 326 -7.03 -14.09 12.30
CA SER A 326 -6.96 -13.34 13.55
C SER A 326 -5.54 -12.81 13.79
N ALA A 327 -4.53 -13.65 13.61
CA ALA A 327 -3.13 -13.29 13.79
C ALA A 327 -2.70 -12.16 12.81
N THR A 328 -3.07 -12.25 11.53
CA THR A 328 -2.82 -11.19 10.56
C THR A 328 -3.61 -9.93 10.88
N GLY A 329 -4.79 -10.01 11.47
CA GLY A 329 -5.56 -8.86 11.93
C GLY A 329 -4.78 -7.98 12.92
N VAL A 330 -4.08 -8.60 13.88
CA VAL A 330 -3.25 -7.88 14.86
C VAL A 330 -2.10 -7.15 14.16
N THR A 331 -1.36 -7.84 13.28
CA THR A 331 -0.22 -7.23 12.58
C THR A 331 -0.64 -6.17 11.57
N GLN A 332 -1.77 -6.32 10.90
CA GLN A 332 -2.32 -5.35 9.97
C GLN A 332 -2.76 -4.04 10.64
N THR A 333 -3.16 -4.08 11.91
CA THR A 333 -3.43 -2.87 12.68
C THR A 333 -2.17 -1.99 12.74
N GLY A 334 -1.01 -2.58 12.99
CA GLY A 334 0.27 -1.86 12.96
C GLY A 334 0.57 -1.29 11.57
N VAL A 335 0.36 -2.08 10.51
CA VAL A 335 0.54 -1.61 9.11
C VAL A 335 -0.28 -0.36 8.84
N TYR A 336 -1.56 -0.39 9.14
CA TYR A 336 -2.46 0.75 8.88
C TYR A 336 -2.12 1.98 9.71
N LEU A 337 -1.77 1.80 10.99
CA LEU A 337 -1.32 2.91 11.83
C LEU A 337 -0.06 3.57 11.26
N GLY A 338 0.92 2.78 10.84
CA GLY A 338 2.15 3.30 10.25
C GLY A 338 1.92 4.10 8.98
N VAL A 339 1.12 3.58 8.06
CA VAL A 339 0.81 4.27 6.79
C VAL A 339 -0.05 5.52 7.00
N PHE A 340 -0.93 5.52 8.01
CA PHE A 340 -1.71 6.71 8.39
C PHE A 340 -0.83 7.81 8.98
N ILE A 341 0.03 7.46 9.93
CA ILE A 341 0.84 8.43 10.67
C ILE A 341 1.94 9.04 9.78
N ALA A 342 2.52 8.25 8.86
CA ALA A 342 3.71 8.63 8.11
C ALA A 342 3.56 9.92 7.27
N PRO A 343 2.58 10.08 6.38
CA PRO A 343 2.50 11.28 5.55
C PRO A 343 2.28 12.55 6.37
N LEU A 344 1.47 12.44 7.44
CA LEU A 344 1.12 13.54 8.32
C LEU A 344 2.33 14.02 9.14
N THR A 345 3.00 13.10 9.83
CA THR A 345 4.16 13.45 10.66
C THR A 345 5.36 13.85 9.80
N ALA A 346 5.60 13.15 8.69
CA ALA A 346 6.64 13.51 7.75
C ALA A 346 6.43 14.92 7.18
N GLY A 347 5.21 15.27 6.76
CA GLY A 347 4.89 16.62 6.29
C GLY A 347 5.15 17.69 7.35
N ALA A 348 4.75 17.46 8.61
CA ALA A 348 5.02 18.39 9.71
C ALA A 348 6.52 18.53 10.03
N ILE A 349 7.31 17.45 9.86
CA ILE A 349 8.76 17.49 10.03
C ILE A 349 9.41 18.27 8.88
N ILE A 350 8.97 18.04 7.64
CA ILE A 350 9.49 18.74 6.46
C ILE A 350 9.27 20.25 6.62
N GLU A 351 8.08 20.66 6.98
CA GLU A 351 7.73 22.09 7.17
C GLU A 351 8.60 22.77 8.23
N ARG A 352 8.99 22.07 9.30
CA ARG A 352 9.79 22.63 10.41
C ARG A 352 11.29 22.49 10.24
N SER A 353 11.75 21.40 9.63
CA SER A 353 13.16 20.96 9.69
C SER A 353 13.71 20.47 8.33
N GLY A 354 12.88 20.48 7.28
CA GLY A 354 13.25 20.08 5.94
C GLY A 354 13.33 18.56 5.71
N TYR A 355 13.53 18.19 4.45
CA TYR A 355 13.62 16.80 3.99
C TYR A 355 14.73 15.99 4.66
N PRO A 356 15.95 16.52 4.91
CA PRO A 356 17.00 15.71 5.53
C PRO A 356 16.63 15.16 6.91
N MET A 357 15.98 15.98 7.75
CA MET A 357 15.51 15.54 9.07
C MET A 357 14.40 14.48 8.94
N MET A 358 13.47 14.68 8.03
CA MET A 358 12.39 13.73 7.77
C MET A 358 12.94 12.37 7.33
N TRP A 359 13.92 12.34 6.40
CA TRP A 359 14.55 11.09 5.96
C TRP A 359 15.38 10.43 7.05
N THR A 360 16.04 11.21 7.91
CA THR A 360 16.75 10.68 9.09
C THR A 360 15.78 9.97 10.05
N ILE A 361 14.65 10.59 10.37
CA ILE A 361 13.63 9.98 11.23
C ILE A 361 13.02 8.75 10.57
N THR A 362 12.80 8.79 9.25
CA THR A 362 12.33 7.64 8.48
C THR A 362 13.31 6.47 8.54
N ALA A 363 14.60 6.74 8.41
CA ALA A 363 15.65 5.71 8.52
C ALA A 363 15.71 5.10 9.93
N ILE A 364 15.60 5.93 10.97
CA ILE A 364 15.54 5.45 12.37
C ILE A 364 14.31 4.57 12.58
N ALA A 365 13.14 4.98 12.09
CA ALA A 365 11.93 4.20 12.18
C ALA A 365 12.09 2.83 11.48
N MET A 366 12.64 2.81 10.26
CA MET A 366 12.93 1.56 9.56
C MET A 366 13.91 0.67 10.33
N ALA A 367 14.98 1.24 10.88
CA ALA A 367 15.97 0.49 11.66
C ALA A 367 15.34 -0.11 12.93
N VAL A 368 14.54 0.67 13.66
CA VAL A 368 13.78 0.17 14.84
C VAL A 368 12.84 -0.96 14.43
N GLY A 369 12.09 -0.79 13.36
CA GLY A 369 11.21 -1.83 12.82
C GLY A 369 11.98 -3.10 12.43
N GLY A 370 13.17 -2.95 11.82
CA GLY A 370 14.07 -4.05 11.48
C GLY A 370 14.57 -4.81 12.72
N ILE A 371 15.01 -4.09 13.75
CA ILE A 371 15.42 -4.69 15.03
C ILE A 371 14.26 -5.47 15.68
N LEU A 372 13.07 -4.87 15.69
CA LEU A 372 11.88 -5.54 16.23
C LEU A 372 11.54 -6.81 15.44
N MET A 373 11.67 -6.82 14.11
CA MET A 373 11.48 -8.03 13.29
C MET A 373 12.48 -9.14 13.65
N LEU A 374 13.75 -8.78 13.91
CA LEU A 374 14.74 -9.76 14.39
C LEU A 374 14.36 -10.32 15.77
N ARG A 375 13.84 -9.48 16.68
CA ARG A 375 13.37 -9.94 18.00
C ARG A 375 12.10 -10.81 17.92
N VAL A 376 11.25 -10.54 16.94
CA VAL A 376 10.06 -11.35 16.67
C VAL A 376 10.46 -12.76 16.27
N SER A 377 11.50 -12.94 15.44
CA SER A 377 11.96 -14.26 15.00
C SER A 377 12.46 -15.19 16.13
N GLU A 378 12.79 -14.62 17.29
CA GLU A 378 13.18 -15.39 18.50
C GLU A 378 11.97 -15.89 19.30
N ARG A 379 10.76 -15.44 18.96
CA ARG A 379 9.52 -15.70 19.73
C ARG A 379 8.48 -16.53 18.98
N PHE A 380 8.68 -16.72 17.69
CA PHE A 380 7.95 -17.60 16.81
C PHE A 380 8.81 -18.84 16.49
#